data_5e9b725e611e822d0c8a066ad4f5e323
#
_entry.id   5e9b725e611e822d0c8a066ad4f5e323
#
_cell.length_a   1.000
_cell.length_b   1.000
_cell.length_c   1.000
_cell.angle_alpha   90.00
_cell.angle_beta   90.00
_cell.angle_gamma   90.00
#
_symmetry.space_group_name_H-M   'P 1'
#
loop_
_entity.id
_entity.type
_entity.pdbx_description
1 polymer ?
#
loop_
_entity_poly.entity_id
_entity_poly.type
_entity_poly.pdbx_seq_one_letter_code
_entity_poly.pdbx_strand_id
1 'polypeptide(L)'
;MTEGVSLKPDLGRYGVWLGSRSVSPGVAKQIEALGYGAVWVGGSPDADLSWVEPALAETSTLQLATGIINIWASPAADVAASFERIESAYPGRFLLGIGVGHREHTDVYQKPFDALVEYLDALDAASVPTSRRVLAALGPKVLALSAERSAGAHPYLTTPEHTAHARELVGNTVFLAPEHKIVLTDNADEARDIGRRTVEFYLDLSNYVNNWRRLGFTDSDVTKPGSDKLIDAVVAHGTPEQVATRLNEHHEAGADHVAIQVLGGPDGKLLGALESLAGPLGLTPLS
;
A
#
# COMPACT_ATOMS: atom_id res chain seq x y z
N MET A 1 -34.65 -8.38 -3.29
CA MET A 1 -33.53 -7.64 -2.70
C MET A 1 -32.29 -8.17 -3.42
N THR A 2 -31.80 -7.45 -4.40
CA THR A 2 -30.54 -7.76 -5.05
C THR A 2 -29.43 -7.47 -4.04
N GLU A 3 -28.74 -8.50 -3.59
CA GLU A 3 -27.48 -8.34 -2.85
C GLU A 3 -26.57 -7.44 -3.71
N GLY A 4 -26.30 -6.25 -3.22
CA GLY A 4 -25.39 -5.33 -3.88
C GLY A 4 -24.01 -6.01 -3.98
N VAL A 5 -23.55 -6.23 -5.20
CA VAL A 5 -22.18 -6.71 -5.45
C VAL A 5 -21.25 -5.75 -4.70
N SER A 6 -20.49 -6.29 -3.75
CA SER A 6 -19.47 -5.50 -3.04
C SER A 6 -18.51 -4.93 -4.07
N LEU A 7 -18.38 -3.61 -4.12
CA LEU A 7 -17.42 -2.93 -4.99
C LEU A 7 -15.98 -3.04 -4.46
N LYS A 8 -15.80 -3.62 -3.26
CA LYS A 8 -14.48 -3.78 -2.65
C LYS A 8 -13.72 -4.92 -3.34
N PRO A 9 -12.45 -4.67 -3.74
CA PRO A 9 -11.56 -5.75 -4.15
C PRO A 9 -11.35 -6.75 -2.99
N ASP A 10 -11.32 -8.04 -3.31
CA ASP A 10 -10.99 -9.07 -2.32
C ASP A 10 -9.49 -9.42 -2.44
N LEU A 11 -8.68 -8.79 -1.61
CA LEU A 11 -7.23 -9.02 -1.52
C LEU A 11 -6.84 -9.86 -0.30
N GLY A 12 -7.82 -10.46 0.40
CA GLY A 12 -7.59 -11.08 1.70
C GLY A 12 -7.27 -10.04 2.78
N ARG A 13 -7.04 -10.50 4.01
CA ARG A 13 -6.73 -9.59 5.14
C ARG A 13 -5.34 -8.97 5.05
N TYR A 14 -4.36 -9.74 4.57
CA TYR A 14 -2.95 -9.33 4.52
C TYR A 14 -2.36 -9.54 3.14
N GLY A 15 -1.56 -8.57 2.73
CA GLY A 15 -0.68 -8.65 1.57
C GLY A 15 0.73 -8.18 1.91
N VAL A 16 1.61 -8.23 0.93
CA VAL A 16 3.01 -7.86 1.06
C VAL A 16 3.31 -6.65 0.18
N TRP A 17 3.96 -5.63 0.72
CA TRP A 17 4.41 -4.48 -0.04
C TRP A 17 5.90 -4.63 -0.37
N LEU A 18 6.23 -4.56 -1.66
CA LEU A 18 7.58 -4.73 -2.19
C LEU A 18 7.99 -3.55 -3.07
N GLY A 19 9.28 -3.23 -3.09
CA GLY A 19 9.83 -2.39 -4.14
C GLY A 19 9.80 -3.11 -5.50
N SER A 20 9.67 -2.36 -6.60
CA SER A 20 9.53 -2.92 -7.96
C SER A 20 10.68 -3.85 -8.37
N ARG A 21 11.88 -3.66 -7.82
CA ARG A 21 13.06 -4.51 -8.09
C ARG A 21 13.05 -5.86 -7.37
N SER A 22 12.22 -6.00 -6.34
CA SER A 22 12.12 -7.22 -5.51
C SER A 22 11.00 -8.16 -5.96
N VAL A 23 10.22 -7.76 -6.96
CA VAL A 23 9.13 -8.59 -7.49
C VAL A 23 9.66 -9.52 -8.58
N SER A 24 9.41 -10.81 -8.39
CA SER A 24 9.65 -11.83 -9.42
C SER A 24 8.56 -12.90 -9.35
N PRO A 25 8.36 -13.69 -10.41
CA PRO A 25 7.40 -14.78 -10.42
C PRO A 25 7.59 -15.74 -9.24
N GLY A 26 8.83 -16.12 -8.95
CA GLY A 26 9.16 -17.03 -7.85
C GLY A 26 8.85 -16.44 -6.46
N VAL A 27 9.06 -15.13 -6.25
CA VAL A 27 8.70 -14.43 -5.00
C VAL A 27 7.18 -14.36 -4.86
N ALA A 28 6.45 -14.02 -5.91
CA ALA A 28 4.99 -13.97 -5.90
C ALA A 28 4.38 -15.35 -5.53
N LYS A 29 4.88 -16.42 -6.14
CA LYS A 29 4.47 -17.81 -5.84
C LYS A 29 4.70 -18.19 -4.37
N GLN A 30 5.84 -17.82 -3.80
CA GLN A 30 6.14 -18.14 -2.40
C GLN A 30 5.25 -17.33 -1.44
N ILE A 31 4.96 -16.06 -1.75
CA ILE A 31 4.03 -15.24 -0.98
C ILE A 31 2.62 -15.82 -1.01
N GLU A 32 2.14 -16.26 -2.18
CA GLU A 32 0.86 -16.95 -2.31
C GLU A 32 0.83 -18.24 -1.49
N ALA A 33 1.89 -19.06 -1.57
CA ALA A 33 1.98 -20.31 -0.82
C ALA A 33 1.90 -20.12 0.70
N LEU A 34 2.37 -18.98 1.22
CA LEU A 34 2.25 -18.61 2.64
C LEU A 34 0.84 -18.13 3.02
N GLY A 35 -0.08 -17.96 2.07
CA GLY A 35 -1.47 -17.54 2.31
C GLY A 35 -1.70 -16.03 2.29
N TYR A 36 -0.74 -15.23 1.86
CA TYR A 36 -0.98 -13.80 1.61
C TYR A 36 -1.82 -13.61 0.36
N GLY A 37 -2.79 -12.69 0.42
CA GLY A 37 -3.74 -12.52 -0.68
C GLY A 37 -3.28 -11.56 -1.79
N ALA A 38 -2.29 -10.70 -1.51
CA ALA A 38 -1.84 -9.70 -2.49
C ALA A 38 -0.35 -9.36 -2.37
N VAL A 39 0.22 -8.89 -3.49
CA VAL A 39 1.50 -8.17 -3.52
C VAL A 39 1.28 -6.76 -4.07
N TRP A 40 1.67 -5.77 -3.27
CA TRP A 40 1.67 -4.35 -3.63
C TRP A 40 3.06 -3.95 -4.09
N VAL A 41 3.15 -3.36 -5.27
CA VAL A 41 4.44 -3.01 -5.88
C VAL A 41 4.62 -1.51 -5.91
N GLY A 42 5.56 -1.03 -5.09
CA GLY A 42 5.91 0.38 -4.97
C GLY A 42 7.16 0.77 -5.74
N GLY A 43 7.64 1.99 -5.47
CA GLY A 43 8.80 2.55 -6.16
C GLY A 43 8.46 3.12 -7.54
N SER A 44 7.17 3.48 -7.75
CA SER A 44 6.68 4.07 -9.02
C SER A 44 7.08 3.22 -10.23
N PRO A 45 6.55 1.99 -10.35
CA PRO A 45 6.84 1.14 -11.50
C PRO A 45 6.44 1.82 -12.81
N ASP A 46 7.09 1.44 -13.90
CA ASP A 46 6.84 1.99 -15.22
C ASP A 46 5.42 1.65 -15.72
N ALA A 47 4.88 2.50 -16.60
CA ALA A 47 3.52 2.39 -17.12
C ALA A 47 3.24 1.10 -17.91
N ASP A 48 4.28 0.44 -18.42
CA ASP A 48 4.16 -0.81 -19.18
C ASP A 48 3.72 -2.01 -18.33
N LEU A 49 3.93 -1.96 -17.00
CA LEU A 49 3.56 -2.99 -16.04
C LEU A 49 3.99 -4.42 -16.46
N SER A 50 5.09 -4.55 -17.20
CA SER A 50 5.55 -5.79 -17.82
C SER A 50 5.89 -6.91 -16.83
N TRP A 51 6.06 -6.58 -15.54
CA TRP A 51 6.32 -7.51 -14.45
C TRP A 51 5.05 -8.26 -13.97
N VAL A 52 3.84 -7.76 -14.31
CA VAL A 52 2.57 -8.28 -13.75
C VAL A 52 2.24 -9.67 -14.29
N GLU A 53 2.18 -9.82 -15.62
CA GLU A 53 1.75 -11.07 -16.24
C GLU A 53 2.67 -12.25 -15.91
N PRO A 54 4.03 -12.10 -15.90
CA PRO A 54 4.90 -13.18 -15.47
C PRO A 54 4.67 -13.63 -14.02
N ALA A 55 4.36 -12.69 -13.11
CA ALA A 55 4.09 -13.01 -11.72
C ALA A 55 2.70 -13.66 -11.53
N LEU A 56 1.67 -13.21 -12.27
CA LEU A 56 0.34 -13.81 -12.27
C LEU A 56 0.32 -15.22 -12.88
N ALA A 57 1.18 -15.50 -13.85
CA ALA A 57 1.28 -16.81 -14.50
C ALA A 57 1.75 -17.92 -13.54
N GLU A 58 2.53 -17.58 -12.52
CA GLU A 58 3.05 -18.52 -11.51
C GLU A 58 2.14 -18.65 -10.27
N THR A 59 1.02 -17.90 -10.23
CA THR A 59 0.10 -17.86 -9.09
C THR A 59 -1.34 -18.14 -9.51
N SER A 60 -2.18 -18.59 -8.57
CA SER A 60 -3.55 -19.03 -8.83
C SER A 60 -4.59 -18.02 -8.35
N THR A 61 -4.42 -17.45 -7.17
CA THR A 61 -5.37 -16.57 -6.46
C THR A 61 -4.79 -15.23 -6.09
N LEU A 62 -3.45 -15.14 -5.95
CA LEU A 62 -2.75 -13.93 -5.56
C LEU A 62 -3.13 -12.77 -6.46
N GLN A 63 -3.45 -11.62 -5.89
CA GLN A 63 -3.65 -10.39 -6.64
C GLN A 63 -2.39 -9.53 -6.62
N LEU A 64 -2.17 -8.81 -7.69
CA LEU A 64 -1.09 -7.82 -7.78
C LEU A 64 -1.67 -6.42 -7.77
N ALA A 65 -1.02 -5.52 -7.07
CA ALA A 65 -1.42 -4.12 -7.02
C ALA A 65 -0.21 -3.19 -7.19
N THR A 66 -0.41 -2.02 -7.76
CA THR A 66 0.60 -0.96 -7.70
C THR A 66 0.44 -0.12 -6.43
N GLY A 67 1.54 0.17 -5.76
CA GLY A 67 1.58 0.98 -4.54
C GLY A 67 2.64 2.09 -4.61
N ILE A 68 2.63 3.00 -5.60
CA ILE A 68 1.60 3.36 -6.60
C ILE A 68 2.22 3.68 -7.98
N ILE A 69 1.42 3.73 -9.03
CA ILE A 69 1.77 4.42 -10.27
C ILE A 69 1.82 5.92 -9.98
N ASN A 70 2.93 6.54 -10.38
CA ASN A 70 3.10 7.98 -10.27
C ASN A 70 2.56 8.67 -11.54
N ILE A 71 1.51 9.50 -11.38
CA ILE A 71 0.83 10.16 -12.50
C ILE A 71 1.71 11.08 -13.34
N TRP A 72 2.81 11.59 -12.76
CA TRP A 72 3.75 12.45 -13.47
C TRP A 72 4.72 11.68 -14.37
N ALA A 73 5.03 10.44 -14.00
CA ALA A 73 5.96 9.60 -14.72
C ALA A 73 5.26 8.65 -15.73
N SER A 74 3.98 8.39 -15.54
CA SER A 74 3.22 7.37 -16.27
C SER A 74 1.96 7.96 -16.90
N PRO A 75 1.95 8.24 -18.22
CA PRO A 75 0.77 8.74 -18.91
C PRO A 75 -0.45 7.83 -18.72
N ALA A 76 -1.64 8.41 -18.49
CA ALA A 76 -2.86 7.66 -18.22
C ALA A 76 -3.24 6.69 -19.36
N ALA A 77 -2.99 7.09 -20.61
CA ALA A 77 -3.26 6.24 -21.78
C ALA A 77 -2.41 4.96 -21.80
N ASP A 78 -1.12 5.07 -21.45
CA ASP A 78 -0.20 3.92 -21.42
C ASP A 78 -0.56 2.97 -20.29
N VAL A 79 -0.91 3.53 -19.11
CA VAL A 79 -1.36 2.76 -17.93
C VAL A 79 -2.68 2.06 -18.22
N ALA A 80 -3.63 2.73 -18.89
CA ALA A 80 -4.90 2.13 -19.27
C ALA A 80 -4.73 0.97 -20.26
N ALA A 81 -3.86 1.13 -21.26
CA ALA A 81 -3.54 0.06 -22.22
C ALA A 81 -2.91 -1.16 -21.52
N SER A 82 -1.99 -0.92 -20.56
CA SER A 82 -1.40 -1.99 -19.75
C SER A 82 -2.42 -2.67 -18.86
N PHE A 83 -3.33 -1.88 -18.23
CA PHE A 83 -4.42 -2.43 -17.44
C PHE A 83 -5.34 -3.34 -18.27
N GLU A 84 -5.77 -2.89 -19.47
CA GLU A 84 -6.63 -3.67 -20.36
C GLU A 84 -5.96 -4.98 -20.79
N ARG A 85 -4.67 -4.94 -21.13
CA ARG A 85 -3.89 -6.14 -21.47
C ARG A 85 -3.86 -7.14 -20.32
N ILE A 86 -3.59 -6.68 -19.10
CA ILE A 86 -3.52 -7.52 -17.90
C ILE A 86 -4.90 -8.08 -17.55
N GLU A 87 -5.93 -7.24 -17.54
CA GLU A 87 -7.30 -7.64 -17.18
C GLU A 87 -7.88 -8.65 -18.18
N SER A 88 -7.53 -8.52 -19.48
CA SER A 88 -7.91 -9.50 -20.52
C SER A 88 -7.26 -10.86 -20.30
N ALA A 89 -6.01 -10.91 -19.84
CA ALA A 89 -5.27 -12.13 -19.61
C ALA A 89 -5.57 -12.76 -18.23
N TYR A 90 -5.78 -11.94 -17.22
CA TYR A 90 -5.96 -12.34 -15.82
C TYR A 90 -7.10 -11.55 -15.16
N PRO A 91 -8.38 -11.81 -15.52
CA PRO A 91 -9.52 -11.04 -15.05
C PRO A 91 -9.58 -10.97 -13.52
N GLY A 92 -9.70 -9.76 -12.98
CA GLY A 92 -9.86 -9.54 -11.54
C GLY A 92 -8.60 -9.74 -10.69
N ARG A 93 -7.43 -10.03 -11.28
CA ARG A 93 -6.19 -10.32 -10.56
C ARG A 93 -5.25 -9.12 -10.39
N PHE A 94 -5.60 -7.97 -10.95
CA PHE A 94 -4.78 -6.75 -10.88
C PHE A 94 -5.58 -5.56 -10.36
N LEU A 95 -5.01 -4.80 -9.41
CA LEU A 95 -5.56 -3.58 -8.84
C LEU A 95 -4.62 -2.40 -9.12
N LEU A 96 -5.12 -1.38 -9.79
CA LEU A 96 -4.34 -0.20 -10.14
C LEU A 96 -4.33 0.82 -9.00
N GLY A 97 -3.22 0.90 -8.26
CA GLY A 97 -2.98 1.96 -7.28
C GLY A 97 -2.34 3.18 -7.92
N ILE A 98 -2.91 4.36 -7.67
CA ILE A 98 -2.57 5.62 -8.35
C ILE A 98 -2.24 6.69 -7.31
N GLY A 99 -1.25 7.52 -7.58
CA GLY A 99 -0.92 8.63 -6.71
C GLY A 99 -0.08 9.71 -7.39
N VAL A 100 -0.04 10.87 -6.74
CA VAL A 100 0.71 12.02 -7.24
C VAL A 100 2.21 11.98 -6.89
N GLY A 101 2.68 10.91 -6.22
CA GLY A 101 4.06 10.87 -5.73
C GLY A 101 4.34 12.01 -4.76
N HIS A 102 5.53 12.60 -4.85
CA HIS A 102 6.00 13.66 -3.96
C HIS A 102 6.24 14.94 -4.75
N ARG A 103 5.61 16.02 -4.29
CA ARG A 103 5.72 17.36 -4.91
C ARG A 103 7.18 17.81 -5.02
N GLU A 104 7.98 17.48 -4.02
CA GLU A 104 9.39 17.84 -3.90
C GLU A 104 10.27 17.22 -5.02
N HIS A 105 9.74 16.24 -5.74
CA HIS A 105 10.41 15.54 -6.85
C HIS A 105 9.74 15.76 -8.22
N THR A 106 8.92 16.82 -8.35
CA THR A 106 8.17 17.10 -9.58
C THR A 106 8.46 18.52 -10.08
N ASP A 107 8.99 18.63 -11.29
CA ASP A 107 9.34 19.91 -11.93
C ASP A 107 8.12 20.63 -12.54
N VAL A 108 6.98 19.97 -12.65
CA VAL A 108 5.76 20.51 -13.28
C VAL A 108 4.91 21.23 -12.24
N TYR A 109 4.64 22.51 -12.48
CA TYR A 109 3.78 23.32 -11.61
C TYR A 109 2.30 23.11 -11.95
N GLN A 110 1.72 22.04 -11.42
CA GLN A 110 0.28 21.84 -11.37
C GLN A 110 -0.11 21.47 -9.93
N LYS A 111 -1.32 21.86 -9.50
CA LYS A 111 -1.80 21.45 -8.17
C LYS A 111 -1.99 19.92 -8.16
N PRO A 112 -1.33 19.21 -7.25
CA PRO A 112 -1.37 17.73 -7.27
C PRO A 112 -2.78 17.12 -7.25
N PHE A 113 -3.73 17.78 -6.56
CA PHE A 113 -5.11 17.34 -6.51
C PHE A 113 -5.81 17.47 -7.88
N ASP A 114 -5.65 18.61 -8.55
CA ASP A 114 -6.27 18.86 -9.84
C ASP A 114 -5.70 17.91 -10.92
N ALA A 115 -4.38 17.69 -10.90
CA ALA A 115 -3.73 16.71 -11.77
C ALA A 115 -4.22 15.28 -11.54
N LEU A 116 -4.47 14.90 -10.28
CA LEU A 116 -5.03 13.59 -9.97
C LEU A 116 -6.45 13.44 -10.52
N VAL A 117 -7.28 14.47 -10.42
CA VAL A 117 -8.63 14.47 -10.99
C VAL A 117 -8.58 14.32 -12.51
N GLU A 118 -7.75 15.11 -13.21
CA GLU A 118 -7.58 15.01 -14.66
C GLU A 118 -7.08 13.62 -15.09
N TYR A 119 -6.18 13.03 -14.32
CA TYR A 119 -5.70 11.67 -14.57
C TYR A 119 -6.82 10.63 -14.44
N LEU A 120 -7.67 10.77 -13.41
CA LEU A 120 -8.83 9.90 -13.22
C LEU A 120 -9.86 10.07 -14.35
N ASP A 121 -10.07 11.29 -14.85
CA ASP A 121 -10.94 11.57 -16.00
C ASP A 121 -10.42 10.86 -17.26
N ALA A 122 -9.10 10.86 -17.47
CA ALA A 122 -8.47 10.13 -18.59
C ALA A 122 -8.64 8.61 -18.45
N LEU A 123 -8.54 8.05 -17.24
CA LEU A 123 -8.80 6.62 -17.00
C LEU A 123 -10.27 6.25 -17.17
N ASP A 124 -11.20 7.14 -16.81
CA ASP A 124 -12.63 6.95 -17.07
C ASP A 124 -12.90 6.91 -18.57
N ALA A 125 -12.34 7.85 -19.32
CA ALA A 125 -12.44 7.89 -20.78
C ALA A 125 -11.86 6.62 -21.46
N ALA A 126 -10.83 6.02 -20.84
CA ALA A 126 -10.24 4.75 -21.27
C ALA A 126 -10.96 3.51 -20.70
N SER A 127 -12.10 3.69 -20.00
CA SER A 127 -12.91 2.60 -19.43
C SER A 127 -12.21 1.73 -18.38
N VAL A 128 -11.19 2.24 -17.68
CA VAL A 128 -10.62 1.56 -16.53
C VAL A 128 -11.61 1.58 -15.37
N PRO A 129 -12.11 0.42 -14.87
CA PRO A 129 -13.21 0.41 -13.90
C PRO A 129 -12.83 1.05 -12.56
N THR A 130 -13.73 1.83 -11.95
CA THR A 130 -13.53 2.40 -10.60
C THR A 130 -13.28 1.32 -9.54
N SER A 131 -13.92 0.15 -9.69
CA SER A 131 -13.74 -1.00 -8.79
C SER A 131 -12.35 -1.66 -8.87
N ARG A 132 -11.55 -1.32 -9.88
CA ARG A 132 -10.21 -1.90 -10.10
C ARG A 132 -9.07 -0.88 -9.92
N ARG A 133 -9.34 0.24 -9.25
CA ARG A 133 -8.33 1.24 -8.93
C ARG A 133 -8.48 1.75 -7.49
N VAL A 134 -7.37 2.13 -6.86
CA VAL A 134 -7.32 2.75 -5.53
C VAL A 134 -6.40 3.96 -5.56
N LEU A 135 -6.59 4.89 -4.63
CA LEU A 135 -5.75 6.09 -4.56
C LEU A 135 -4.82 6.06 -3.35
N ALA A 136 -3.56 6.47 -3.55
CA ALA A 136 -2.70 6.85 -2.43
C ALA A 136 -3.29 8.08 -1.75
N ALA A 137 -3.72 7.95 -0.51
CA ALA A 137 -4.47 8.99 0.17
C ALA A 137 -4.09 9.07 1.65
N LEU A 138 -3.57 10.21 2.08
CA LEU A 138 -3.28 10.50 3.50
C LEU A 138 -4.19 11.61 4.05
N GLY A 139 -4.40 12.66 3.26
CA GLY A 139 -5.20 13.81 3.67
C GLY A 139 -6.68 13.67 3.33
N PRO A 140 -7.55 14.40 4.04
CA PRO A 140 -9.00 14.24 3.95
C PRO A 140 -9.55 14.49 2.54
N LYS A 141 -8.97 15.41 1.76
CA LYS A 141 -9.44 15.69 0.39
C LYS A 141 -9.23 14.50 -0.56
N VAL A 142 -8.07 13.84 -0.49
CA VAL A 142 -7.77 12.69 -1.35
C VAL A 142 -8.49 11.44 -0.84
N LEU A 143 -8.70 11.29 0.48
CA LEU A 143 -9.56 10.25 1.04
C LEU A 143 -11.00 10.37 0.52
N ALA A 144 -11.58 11.58 0.53
CA ALA A 144 -12.91 11.80 -0.03
C ALA A 144 -12.95 11.47 -1.55
N LEU A 145 -11.95 11.94 -2.32
CA LEU A 145 -11.85 11.63 -3.74
C LEU A 145 -11.73 10.12 -4.00
N SER A 146 -11.02 9.38 -3.14
CA SER A 146 -10.90 7.93 -3.29
C SER A 146 -12.23 7.21 -3.15
N ALA A 147 -13.10 7.69 -2.26
CA ALA A 147 -14.45 7.15 -2.09
C ALA A 147 -15.38 7.44 -3.28
N GLU A 148 -15.17 8.55 -3.97
CA GLU A 148 -16.00 8.96 -5.10
C GLU A 148 -15.55 8.38 -6.45
N ARG A 149 -14.23 8.21 -6.64
CA ARG A 149 -13.63 7.98 -7.96
C ARG A 149 -12.83 6.67 -8.07
N SER A 150 -12.86 5.82 -7.03
CA SER A 150 -12.13 4.55 -7.03
C SER A 150 -12.80 3.52 -6.09
N ALA A 151 -12.26 2.31 -6.00
CA ALA A 151 -12.68 1.32 -5.01
C ALA A 151 -12.33 1.76 -3.58
N GLY A 152 -11.30 2.60 -3.41
CA GLY A 152 -10.89 3.05 -2.10
C GLY A 152 -9.47 3.63 -2.03
N ALA A 153 -8.89 3.56 -0.84
CA ALA A 153 -7.63 4.18 -0.48
C ALA A 153 -6.55 3.19 -0.07
N HIS A 154 -5.31 3.49 -0.47
CA HIS A 154 -4.08 2.84 -0.01
C HIS A 154 -3.19 3.86 0.71
N PRO A 155 -3.45 4.16 2.00
CA PRO A 155 -2.58 5.01 2.80
C PRO A 155 -1.23 4.34 3.02
N TYR A 156 -0.16 5.11 2.96
CA TYR A 156 1.20 4.61 3.12
C TYR A 156 1.91 5.28 4.29
N LEU A 157 2.71 4.51 5.04
CA LEU A 157 3.50 4.98 6.19
C LEU A 157 2.61 5.69 7.23
N THR A 158 1.62 4.98 7.72
CA THR A 158 0.59 5.51 8.60
C THR A 158 0.36 4.63 9.83
N THR A 159 -0.58 5.00 10.69
CA THR A 159 -0.87 4.35 11.97
C THR A 159 -2.32 3.85 12.04
N PRO A 160 -2.69 2.96 12.98
CA PRO A 160 -4.07 2.56 13.19
C PRO A 160 -5.02 3.73 13.49
N GLU A 161 -4.55 4.79 14.16
CA GLU A 161 -5.36 5.99 14.41
C GLU A 161 -5.68 6.72 13.10
N HIS A 162 -4.75 6.77 12.14
CA HIS A 162 -5.06 7.27 10.81
C HIS A 162 -6.09 6.39 10.11
N THR A 163 -5.98 5.07 10.24
CA THR A 163 -6.93 4.12 9.64
C THR A 163 -8.34 4.35 10.19
N ALA A 164 -8.50 4.54 11.51
CA ALA A 164 -9.79 4.87 12.11
C ALA A 164 -10.37 6.18 11.55
N HIS A 165 -9.55 7.23 11.50
CA HIS A 165 -9.95 8.51 10.93
C HIS A 165 -10.29 8.42 9.43
N ALA A 166 -9.50 7.68 8.66
CA ALA A 166 -9.80 7.45 7.24
C ALA A 166 -11.12 6.70 7.06
N ARG A 167 -11.39 5.68 7.89
CA ARG A 167 -12.66 4.92 7.87
C ARG A 167 -13.86 5.81 8.17
N GLU A 168 -13.76 6.72 9.13
CA GLU A 168 -14.82 7.70 9.41
C GLU A 168 -15.12 8.59 8.19
N LEU A 169 -14.09 9.00 7.46
CA LEU A 169 -14.23 9.87 6.28
C LEU A 169 -14.79 9.15 5.05
N VAL A 170 -14.32 7.92 4.78
CA VAL A 170 -14.68 7.21 3.54
C VAL A 170 -15.93 6.32 3.71
N GLY A 171 -16.35 6.02 4.94
CA GLY A 171 -17.48 5.13 5.22
C GLY A 171 -17.14 3.64 5.04
N ASN A 172 -18.08 2.75 5.35
CA ASN A 172 -17.83 1.30 5.44
C ASN A 172 -17.85 0.56 4.09
N THR A 173 -18.34 1.19 3.03
CA THR A 173 -18.45 0.56 1.69
C THR A 173 -17.19 0.73 0.84
N VAL A 174 -16.28 1.62 1.23
CA VAL A 174 -15.04 1.94 0.52
C VAL A 174 -13.91 1.03 1.01
N PHE A 175 -13.12 0.51 0.08
CA PHE A 175 -11.96 -0.32 0.39
C PHE A 175 -10.85 0.51 1.04
N LEU A 176 -10.30 0.05 2.17
CA LEU A 176 -9.25 0.73 2.90
C LEU A 176 -8.10 -0.24 3.19
N ALA A 177 -6.96 0.00 2.57
CA ALA A 177 -5.80 -0.88 2.58
C ALA A 177 -4.52 -0.11 2.98
N PRO A 178 -4.29 0.20 4.26
CA PRO A 178 -3.05 0.85 4.70
C PRO A 178 -1.83 -0.06 4.48
N GLU A 179 -0.70 0.57 4.20
CA GLU A 179 0.61 -0.07 4.33
C GLU A 179 1.13 0.11 5.75
N HIS A 180 1.82 -0.90 6.31
CA HIS A 180 2.54 -0.80 7.57
C HIS A 180 3.91 -1.49 7.49
N LYS A 181 4.94 -0.79 7.98
CA LYS A 181 6.32 -1.30 8.02
C LYS A 181 6.57 -2.16 9.23
N ILE A 182 7.40 -3.17 9.06
CA ILE A 182 7.78 -4.05 10.17
C ILE A 182 9.28 -4.34 10.21
N VAL A 183 9.78 -4.63 11.42
CA VAL A 183 11.11 -5.20 11.68
C VAL A 183 10.97 -6.34 12.68
N LEU A 184 11.30 -7.56 12.30
CA LEU A 184 11.31 -8.70 13.24
C LEU A 184 12.60 -8.74 14.03
N THR A 185 12.62 -8.09 15.17
CA THR A 185 13.71 -8.13 16.18
C THR A 185 13.20 -7.71 17.54
N ASP A 186 13.65 -8.37 18.60
CA ASP A 186 13.34 -8.02 19.99
C ASP A 186 14.19 -6.84 20.50
N ASN A 187 15.17 -6.41 19.70
CA ASN A 187 16.02 -5.27 20.02
C ASN A 187 15.37 -3.98 19.48
N ALA A 188 14.73 -3.21 20.37
CA ALA A 188 14.04 -1.98 20.02
C ALA A 188 14.96 -0.92 19.40
N ASP A 189 16.22 -0.81 19.87
CA ASP A 189 17.16 0.17 19.33
C ASP A 189 17.59 -0.21 17.91
N GLU A 190 17.82 -1.47 17.62
CA GLU A 190 18.08 -1.98 16.27
C GLU A 190 16.88 -1.73 15.35
N ALA A 191 15.66 -2.02 15.82
CA ALA A 191 14.43 -1.79 15.06
C ALA A 191 14.26 -0.32 14.70
N ARG A 192 14.46 0.58 15.67
CA ARG A 192 14.40 2.03 15.46
C ARG A 192 15.45 2.52 14.49
N ASP A 193 16.67 2.02 14.57
CA ASP A 193 17.75 2.38 13.64
C ASP A 193 17.42 1.95 12.20
N ILE A 194 16.85 0.76 12.02
CA ILE A 194 16.38 0.28 10.73
C ILE A 194 15.21 1.16 10.24
N GLY A 195 14.24 1.41 11.10
CA GLY A 195 13.08 2.25 10.81
C GLY A 195 13.48 3.66 10.40
N ARG A 196 14.38 4.31 11.14
CA ARG A 196 14.86 5.67 10.84
C ARG A 196 15.47 5.79 9.46
N ARG A 197 16.31 4.84 9.05
CA ARG A 197 16.91 4.86 7.69
C ARG A 197 15.86 4.91 6.59
N THR A 198 14.69 4.33 6.82
CA THR A 198 13.58 4.38 5.87
C THR A 198 12.73 5.62 6.05
N VAL A 199 12.40 5.98 7.29
CA VAL A 199 11.47 7.09 7.60
C VAL A 199 12.10 8.46 7.35
N GLU A 200 13.42 8.59 7.51
CA GLU A 200 14.15 9.86 7.37
C GLU A 200 13.89 10.57 6.03
N PHE A 201 13.79 9.81 4.93
CA PHE A 201 13.42 10.35 3.62
C PHE A 201 12.05 11.05 3.66
N TYR A 202 11.08 10.48 4.36
CA TYR A 202 9.70 10.99 4.43
C TYR A 202 9.56 12.21 5.35
N LEU A 203 10.54 12.48 6.22
CA LEU A 203 10.58 13.68 7.06
C LEU A 203 10.85 14.97 6.27
N ASP A 204 11.33 14.87 5.02
CA ASP A 204 11.44 16.00 4.10
C ASP A 204 10.15 16.23 3.28
N LEU A 205 9.19 15.33 3.36
CA LEU A 205 7.99 15.35 2.52
C LEU A 205 6.79 15.93 3.28
N SER A 206 6.35 17.08 2.84
CA SER A 206 5.32 17.88 3.53
C SER A 206 3.99 17.14 3.74
N ASN A 207 3.60 16.25 2.83
CA ASN A 207 2.38 15.46 2.95
C ASN A 207 2.43 14.47 4.13
N TYR A 208 3.58 13.81 4.40
CA TYR A 208 3.76 12.92 5.54
C TYR A 208 3.86 13.69 6.85
N VAL A 209 4.72 14.70 6.91
CA VAL A 209 4.89 15.55 8.10
C VAL A 209 3.55 16.17 8.52
N ASN A 210 2.78 16.71 7.59
CA ASN A 210 1.47 17.27 7.89
C ASN A 210 0.46 16.19 8.33
N ASN A 211 0.57 14.97 7.81
CA ASN A 211 -0.27 13.86 8.26
C ASN A 211 0.05 13.48 9.71
N TRP A 212 1.32 13.31 10.05
CA TRP A 212 1.73 12.98 11.42
C TRP A 212 1.37 14.09 12.43
N ARG A 213 1.52 15.37 12.03
CA ARG A 213 1.03 16.49 12.87
C ARG A 213 -0.47 16.42 13.14
N ARG A 214 -1.28 16.05 12.15
CA ARG A 214 -2.73 15.83 12.35
C ARG A 214 -3.03 14.70 13.32
N LEU A 215 -2.16 13.70 13.39
CA LEU A 215 -2.24 12.58 14.33
C LEU A 215 -1.66 12.90 15.72
N GLY A 216 -1.25 14.16 15.97
CA GLY A 216 -0.78 14.61 17.28
C GLY A 216 0.72 14.44 17.53
N PHE A 217 1.52 14.17 16.49
CA PHE A 217 2.98 14.24 16.59
C PHE A 217 3.43 15.70 16.60
N THR A 218 4.36 15.99 17.50
CA THR A 218 4.91 17.35 17.68
C THR A 218 5.99 17.64 16.64
N ASP A 219 6.41 18.92 16.53
CA ASP A 219 7.51 19.30 15.66
C ASP A 219 8.82 18.56 15.99
N SER A 220 9.06 18.29 17.29
CA SER A 220 10.22 17.51 17.70
C SER A 220 10.14 16.03 17.26
N ASP A 221 8.93 15.46 17.18
CA ASP A 221 8.74 14.09 16.70
C ASP A 221 9.06 13.95 15.21
N VAL A 222 8.70 14.96 14.41
CA VAL A 222 8.87 14.96 12.95
C VAL A 222 10.14 15.67 12.46
N THR A 223 11.00 16.10 13.37
CA THR A 223 12.35 16.61 13.06
C THR A 223 13.30 15.44 12.88
N LYS A 224 14.13 15.47 11.82
CA LYS A 224 15.13 14.41 11.57
C LYS A 224 16.04 14.19 12.79
N PRO A 225 16.33 12.94 13.13
CA PRO A 225 16.05 11.70 12.38
C PRO A 225 14.69 11.05 12.72
N GLY A 226 13.78 11.75 13.36
CA GLY A 226 12.52 11.26 13.90
C GLY A 226 12.62 10.74 15.33
N SER A 227 11.65 11.07 16.17
CA SER A 227 11.62 10.58 17.56
C SER A 227 11.34 9.07 17.61
N ASP A 228 11.74 8.42 18.71
CA ASP A 228 11.37 7.03 18.98
C ASP A 228 9.85 6.83 18.91
N LYS A 229 9.08 7.77 19.45
CA LYS A 229 7.61 7.76 19.41
C LYS A 229 7.08 7.68 17.99
N LEU A 230 7.63 8.47 17.04
CA LEU A 230 7.22 8.43 15.65
C LEU A 230 7.59 7.10 15.01
N ILE A 231 8.85 6.66 15.19
CA ILE A 231 9.34 5.42 14.58
C ILE A 231 8.53 4.22 15.08
N ASP A 232 8.32 4.09 16.39
CA ASP A 232 7.55 2.99 16.99
C ASP A 232 6.07 3.00 16.54
N ALA A 233 5.54 4.16 16.18
CA ALA A 233 4.16 4.27 15.67
C ALA A 233 4.02 3.79 14.22
N VAL A 234 5.02 4.02 13.35
CA VAL A 234 4.93 3.73 11.91
C VAL A 234 5.75 2.51 11.47
N VAL A 235 6.51 1.90 12.40
CA VAL A 235 7.29 0.67 12.18
C VAL A 235 7.05 -0.27 13.36
N ALA A 236 6.24 -1.30 13.14
CA ALA A 236 6.02 -2.34 14.15
C ALA A 236 7.28 -3.21 14.29
N HIS A 237 7.64 -3.53 15.52
CA HIS A 237 8.80 -4.39 15.79
C HIS A 237 8.55 -5.32 16.98
N GLY A 238 9.37 -6.34 17.13
CA GLY A 238 9.26 -7.35 18.19
C GLY A 238 9.20 -8.77 17.64
N THR A 239 8.64 -9.68 18.43
CA THR A 239 8.34 -11.05 17.98
C THR A 239 7.27 -11.06 16.89
N PRO A 240 7.14 -12.16 16.11
CA PRO A 240 6.07 -12.28 15.14
C PRO A 240 4.67 -12.05 15.73
N GLU A 241 4.40 -12.49 16.97
CA GLU A 241 3.12 -12.30 17.66
C GLU A 241 2.86 -10.84 18.03
N GLN A 242 3.89 -10.12 18.48
CA GLN A 242 3.79 -8.69 18.80
C GLN A 242 3.53 -7.87 17.54
N VAL A 243 4.26 -8.17 16.46
CA VAL A 243 4.06 -7.52 15.16
C VAL A 243 2.67 -7.84 14.61
N ALA A 244 2.21 -9.09 14.68
CA ALA A 244 0.87 -9.47 14.25
C ALA A 244 -0.22 -8.73 15.05
N THR A 245 -0.04 -8.57 16.36
CA THR A 245 -0.95 -7.77 17.20
C THR A 245 -1.04 -6.33 16.69
N ARG A 246 0.09 -5.68 16.42
CA ARG A 246 0.15 -4.31 15.90
C ARG A 246 -0.52 -4.18 14.53
N LEU A 247 -0.32 -5.14 13.64
CA LEU A 247 -0.97 -5.17 12.32
C LEU A 247 -2.49 -5.36 12.43
N ASN A 248 -2.96 -6.18 13.40
CA ASN A 248 -4.38 -6.38 13.67
C ASN A 248 -5.09 -5.10 14.13
N GLU A 249 -4.41 -4.19 14.82
CA GLU A 249 -4.98 -2.90 15.22
C GLU A 249 -5.50 -2.08 14.03
N HIS A 250 -4.90 -2.22 12.83
CA HIS A 250 -5.45 -1.63 11.61
C HIS A 250 -6.81 -2.20 11.24
N HIS A 251 -7.01 -3.52 11.40
CA HIS A 251 -8.32 -4.15 11.14
C HIS A 251 -9.35 -3.73 12.18
N GLU A 252 -8.98 -3.63 13.46
CA GLU A 252 -9.83 -3.10 14.52
C GLU A 252 -10.22 -1.64 14.25
N ALA A 253 -9.30 -0.87 13.65
CA ALA A 253 -9.53 0.49 13.19
C ALA A 253 -10.31 0.60 11.88
N GLY A 254 -10.70 -0.53 11.27
CA GLY A 254 -11.56 -0.59 10.09
C GLY A 254 -10.86 -0.79 8.75
N ALA A 255 -9.58 -1.21 8.71
CA ALA A 255 -8.95 -1.63 7.48
C ALA A 255 -9.59 -2.91 6.93
N ASP A 256 -9.76 -2.98 5.62
CA ASP A 256 -10.20 -4.21 4.93
C ASP A 256 -9.00 -5.11 4.64
N HIS A 257 -7.83 -4.53 4.41
CA HIS A 257 -6.58 -5.19 4.05
C HIS A 257 -5.40 -4.41 4.65
N VAL A 258 -4.30 -5.11 4.99
CA VAL A 258 -3.05 -4.47 5.43
C VAL A 258 -1.91 -4.95 4.55
N ALA A 259 -1.21 -4.02 3.89
CA ALA A 259 -0.02 -4.29 3.09
C ALA A 259 1.23 -4.20 3.98
N ILE A 260 1.93 -5.31 4.17
CA ILE A 260 3.07 -5.43 5.09
C ILE A 260 4.36 -5.17 4.35
N GLN A 261 5.15 -4.19 4.80
CA GLN A 261 6.49 -3.93 4.28
C GLN A 261 7.56 -4.36 5.28
N VAL A 262 8.31 -5.41 4.96
CA VAL A 262 9.42 -5.89 5.78
C VAL A 262 10.65 -5.01 5.55
N LEU A 263 11.21 -4.46 6.63
CA LEU A 263 12.45 -3.68 6.61
C LEU A 263 13.65 -4.49 7.14
N GLY A 264 14.86 -4.06 6.80
CA GLY A 264 16.09 -4.48 7.50
C GLY A 264 16.76 -5.74 6.99
N GLY A 265 16.55 -6.12 5.75
CA GLY A 265 17.28 -7.26 5.22
C GLY A 265 17.51 -7.23 3.70
N PRO A 266 18.58 -7.84 3.19
CA PRO A 266 18.64 -8.25 1.80
C PRO A 266 17.48 -9.21 1.50
N ASP A 267 17.12 -9.37 0.23
CA ASP A 267 15.93 -10.14 -0.24
C ASP A 267 15.77 -11.54 0.41
N GLY A 268 16.85 -12.16 0.90
CA GLY A 268 16.80 -13.45 1.61
C GLY A 268 16.14 -13.44 3.00
N LYS A 269 15.93 -12.27 3.61
CA LYS A 269 15.23 -12.16 4.91
C LYS A 269 13.72 -11.91 4.77
N LEU A 270 13.27 -11.44 3.62
CA LEU A 270 11.85 -11.14 3.36
C LEU A 270 10.98 -12.39 3.58
N LEU A 271 11.25 -13.46 2.86
CA LEU A 271 10.44 -14.67 2.90
C LEU A 271 10.45 -15.34 4.27
N GLY A 272 11.60 -15.38 4.95
CA GLY A 272 11.68 -15.90 6.32
C GLY A 272 10.88 -15.08 7.34
N ALA A 273 10.82 -13.76 7.17
CA ALA A 273 9.98 -12.89 7.99
C ALA A 273 8.48 -13.14 7.72
N LEU A 274 8.10 -13.25 6.44
CA LEU A 274 6.71 -13.52 6.05
C LEU A 274 6.25 -14.92 6.51
N GLU A 275 7.12 -15.92 6.43
CA GLU A 275 6.86 -17.28 6.93
C GLU A 275 6.63 -17.27 8.45
N SER A 276 7.49 -16.56 9.20
CA SER A 276 7.36 -16.44 10.65
C SER A 276 6.06 -15.73 11.07
N LEU A 277 5.56 -14.80 10.26
CA LEU A 277 4.34 -14.04 10.53
C LEU A 277 3.06 -14.79 10.13
N ALA A 278 3.13 -15.71 9.16
CA ALA A 278 1.93 -16.33 8.59
C ALA A 278 1.02 -16.97 9.66
N GLY A 279 1.59 -17.75 10.57
CA GLY A 279 0.86 -18.36 11.68
C GLY A 279 0.22 -17.34 12.63
N PRO A 280 0.99 -16.39 13.23
CA PRO A 280 0.45 -15.33 14.08
C PRO A 280 -0.62 -14.45 13.43
N LEU A 281 -0.56 -14.25 12.11
CA LEU A 281 -1.59 -13.54 11.33
C LEU A 281 -2.83 -14.39 11.02
N GLY A 282 -2.81 -15.69 11.35
CA GLY A 282 -3.89 -16.63 11.05
C GLY A 282 -4.01 -16.95 9.56
N LEU A 283 -2.93 -16.82 8.79
CA LEU A 283 -2.91 -17.21 7.39
C LEU A 283 -2.89 -18.74 7.24
N THR A 284 -3.62 -19.23 6.25
CA THR A 284 -3.62 -20.65 5.90
C THR A 284 -2.77 -20.83 4.66
N PRO A 285 -1.61 -21.50 4.74
CA PRO A 285 -0.82 -21.83 3.58
C PRO A 285 -1.62 -22.61 2.53
N LEU A 286 -1.42 -22.29 1.26
CA LEU A 286 -2.00 -23.06 0.17
C LEU A 286 -1.26 -24.40 0.05
N SER A 287 -2.03 -25.48 -0.01
CA SER A 287 -1.53 -26.85 -0.13
C SER A 287 -1.08 -27.20 -1.54
#